data_aec08c2a15ec2f17b54e3bb7f78f7eab
#
_entry.id   aec08c2a15ec2f17b54e3bb7f78f7eab
#
_cell.length_a   1.000
_cell.length_b   1.000
_cell.length_c   1.000
_cell.angle_alpha   90.00
_cell.angle_beta   90.00
_cell.angle_gamma   90.00
#
_symmetry.space_group_name_H-M   'P 1'
#
loop_
_entity.id
_entity.type
_entity.pdbx_description
1 polymer ?
#
loop_
_entity_poly.entity_id
_entity_poly.type
_entity_poly.pdbx_seq_one_letter_code
_entity_poly.pdbx_strand_id
1 'polypeptide(L)'
;MPPVTHPAVRPPVHRVAVLVLDHFASLDLGIPGQVFLAARDRDPGRDSERGPLYEVVTCSPGARPVRTRAGYRVLPDHDLDVLATAHTVVVPGVHDGRALRDGTLDEEVREALRAVAGRARLISICTGAFVLAAAGLLDGRPATTHWRNAAAFRALFPRVRLDPDVLFIDDGDVLTSAGVAAGIDLCLHVIRRDHGTEVANRTARRCVTPPFREGGQAQYIERPLPDPVGTTTAPTRAWMLEHLEEPVNLAALAAHARMSVRTFTRRFREETGLSPARWLAGQRVAHARHLLETTDLPVDAIARKAGFGSAVSLRQHLNAAVGVSPLAYRQTFRTPAALS
;
A
#
# COMPACT_ATOMS: atom_id res chain seq x y z
N MET A 1 24.14 41.04 25.05
CA MET A 1 24.40 40.22 23.84
C MET A 1 23.20 39.32 23.59
N PRO A 2 22.54 39.33 22.44
CA PRO A 2 21.49 38.37 22.13
C PRO A 2 22.10 36.99 21.98
N PRO A 3 21.36 35.90 22.34
CA PRO A 3 21.87 34.55 22.22
C PRO A 3 22.10 34.19 20.75
N VAL A 4 23.29 33.66 20.45
CA VAL A 4 23.63 33.12 19.13
C VAL A 4 22.80 31.85 18.93
N THR A 5 21.75 31.96 18.15
CA THR A 5 20.98 30.79 17.70
C THR A 5 21.85 30.02 16.70
N HIS A 6 22.44 28.91 17.14
CA HIS A 6 23.06 27.95 16.23
C HIS A 6 22.00 27.46 15.22
N PRO A 7 22.30 27.47 13.92
CA PRO A 7 21.39 26.87 12.95
C PRO A 7 21.25 25.39 13.30
N ALA A 8 20.02 24.94 13.51
CA ALA A 8 19.72 23.52 13.75
C ALA A 8 20.30 22.71 12.58
N VAL A 9 21.21 21.80 12.87
CA VAL A 9 21.78 20.87 11.89
C VAL A 9 20.62 20.08 11.31
N ARG A 10 20.36 20.25 10.01
CA ARG A 10 19.32 19.46 9.32
C ARG A 10 19.70 17.99 9.43
N PRO A 11 18.77 17.11 9.84
CA PRO A 11 19.01 15.68 9.74
C PRO A 11 19.33 15.32 8.27
N PRO A 12 20.20 14.36 8.01
CA PRO A 12 20.51 13.94 6.66
C PRO A 12 19.23 13.51 5.95
N VAL A 13 19.05 13.99 4.71
CA VAL A 13 17.88 13.65 3.89
C VAL A 13 17.88 12.14 3.61
N HIS A 14 16.76 11.47 3.81
CA HIS A 14 16.65 10.03 3.62
C HIS A 14 16.72 9.71 2.12
N ARG A 15 17.80 9.04 1.69
CA ARG A 15 18.02 8.70 0.29
C ARG A 15 17.28 7.40 -0.07
N VAL A 16 16.48 7.48 -1.12
CA VAL A 16 15.76 6.37 -1.75
C VAL A 16 16.38 6.13 -3.12
N ALA A 17 17.01 4.99 -3.33
CA ALA A 17 17.51 4.57 -4.64
C ALA A 17 16.51 3.64 -5.31
N VAL A 18 16.14 3.94 -6.55
CA VAL A 18 15.22 3.14 -7.36
C VAL A 18 16.03 2.38 -8.40
N LEU A 19 16.10 1.06 -8.26
CA LEU A 19 16.79 0.17 -9.19
C LEU A 19 15.90 -0.10 -10.40
N VAL A 20 16.31 0.39 -11.56
CA VAL A 20 15.56 0.26 -12.82
C VAL A 20 16.21 -0.83 -13.69
N LEU A 21 15.45 -1.86 -13.99
CA LEU A 21 15.88 -2.96 -14.85
C LEU A 21 15.08 -2.95 -16.16
N ASP A 22 15.60 -3.61 -17.19
CA ASP A 22 14.91 -3.70 -18.48
C ASP A 22 13.50 -4.28 -18.34
N HIS A 23 12.58 -3.81 -19.19
CA HIS A 23 11.16 -4.15 -19.18
C HIS A 23 10.42 -3.71 -17.91
N PHE A 24 10.89 -2.64 -17.23
CA PHE A 24 10.25 -2.12 -16.05
C PHE A 24 8.78 -1.73 -16.28
N ALA A 25 7.97 -1.84 -15.24
CA ALA A 25 6.59 -1.36 -15.22
C ALA A 25 6.58 0.16 -15.05
N SER A 26 6.08 0.87 -16.05
CA SER A 26 6.17 2.33 -16.14
C SER A 26 5.57 3.06 -14.94
N LEU A 27 4.41 2.62 -14.48
CA LEU A 27 3.74 3.21 -13.32
C LEU A 27 4.51 2.92 -12.03
N ASP A 28 4.97 1.68 -11.85
CA ASP A 28 5.69 1.27 -10.64
C ASP A 28 7.00 2.05 -10.47
N LEU A 29 7.70 2.37 -11.57
CA LEU A 29 8.90 3.22 -11.55
C LEU A 29 8.59 4.65 -11.06
N GLY A 30 7.47 5.22 -11.48
CA GLY A 30 7.08 6.59 -11.13
C GLY A 30 6.63 6.75 -9.68
N ILE A 31 6.12 5.68 -9.05
CA ILE A 31 5.53 5.74 -7.71
C ILE A 31 6.51 6.24 -6.63
N PRO A 32 7.74 5.70 -6.50
CA PRO A 32 8.68 6.17 -5.48
C PRO A 32 8.99 7.66 -5.60
N GLY A 33 9.30 8.13 -6.81
CA GLY A 33 9.56 9.54 -7.08
C GLY A 33 8.37 10.41 -6.71
N GLN A 34 7.18 10.06 -7.20
CA GLN A 34 5.97 10.84 -6.95
C GLN A 34 5.61 10.90 -5.46
N VAL A 35 5.68 9.79 -4.75
CA VAL A 35 5.19 9.71 -3.36
C VAL A 35 6.24 10.23 -2.37
N PHE A 36 7.50 9.80 -2.46
CA PHE A 36 8.53 10.23 -1.50
C PHE A 36 8.89 11.71 -1.66
N LEU A 37 8.97 12.26 -2.88
CA LEU A 37 9.24 13.68 -3.08
C LEU A 37 8.07 14.58 -2.65
N ALA A 38 6.84 14.05 -2.60
CA ALA A 38 5.68 14.76 -2.07
C ALA A 38 5.69 14.85 -0.52
N ALA A 39 6.52 14.05 0.17
CA ALA A 39 6.68 14.09 1.62
C ALA A 39 7.59 15.25 2.02
N ARG A 40 7.01 16.25 2.68
CA ARG A 40 7.71 17.47 3.07
C ARG A 40 7.57 17.76 4.55
N ASP A 41 8.65 18.30 5.14
CA ASP A 41 8.62 18.83 6.48
C ASP A 41 7.84 20.16 6.55
N ARG A 42 7.31 20.48 7.72
CA ARG A 42 6.57 21.72 7.97
C ARG A 42 7.26 22.51 9.08
N ASP A 43 7.33 23.83 8.93
CA ASP A 43 7.87 24.70 9.95
C ASP A 43 6.88 24.82 11.14
N PRO A 44 7.26 24.42 12.37
CA PRO A 44 6.38 24.61 13.51
C PRO A 44 6.02 26.09 13.69
N GLY A 45 4.73 26.42 13.58
CA GLY A 45 4.24 27.80 13.73
C GLY A 45 4.31 28.68 12.48
N ARG A 46 4.73 28.17 11.34
CA ARG A 46 4.65 28.85 10.04
C ARG A 46 3.92 27.99 9.03
N ASP A 47 3.16 28.61 8.13
CA ASP A 47 2.47 27.90 7.04
C ASP A 47 3.39 27.64 5.84
N SER A 48 4.69 27.46 6.12
CA SER A 48 5.76 27.25 5.13
C SER A 48 6.34 25.85 5.23
N GLU A 49 6.72 25.28 4.09
CA GLU A 49 7.38 23.97 4.01
C GLU A 49 8.88 24.14 4.05
N ARG A 50 9.56 23.27 4.82
CA ARG A 50 11.02 23.29 4.97
C ARG A 50 11.80 22.58 3.86
N GLY A 51 11.15 21.78 3.03
CA GLY A 51 11.79 21.01 1.97
C GLY A 51 11.45 19.53 1.99
N PRO A 52 11.97 18.76 1.03
CA PRO A 52 11.71 17.33 0.94
C PRO A 52 12.37 16.58 2.10
N LEU A 53 11.66 15.53 2.60
CA LEU A 53 12.15 14.61 3.62
C LEU A 53 12.97 13.48 3.00
N TYR A 54 12.80 13.26 1.70
CA TYR A 54 13.48 12.21 0.93
C TYR A 54 14.16 12.81 -0.30
N GLU A 55 15.32 12.25 -0.62
CA GLU A 55 15.96 12.35 -1.92
C GLU A 55 15.69 11.07 -2.69
N VAL A 56 15.24 11.15 -3.93
CA VAL A 56 14.99 9.99 -4.77
C VAL A 56 15.93 10.02 -5.95
N VAL A 57 16.73 8.97 -6.09
CA VAL A 57 17.67 8.79 -7.21
C VAL A 57 17.33 7.50 -7.95
N THR A 58 17.63 7.45 -9.25
CA THR A 58 17.45 6.26 -10.09
C THR A 58 18.80 5.67 -10.47
N CYS A 59 18.88 4.35 -10.54
CA CYS A 59 20.08 3.66 -10.99
C CYS A 59 19.76 2.45 -11.88
N SER A 60 20.71 2.11 -12.74
CA SER A 60 20.69 0.89 -13.54
C SER A 60 22.11 0.37 -13.75
N PRO A 61 22.30 -0.92 -14.10
CA PRO A 61 23.62 -1.46 -14.42
C PRO A 61 24.35 -0.63 -15.48
N GLY A 62 25.51 -0.07 -15.11
CA GLY A 62 26.32 0.81 -15.97
C GLY A 62 25.67 2.13 -16.33
N ALA A 63 24.69 2.63 -15.55
CA ALA A 63 23.91 3.84 -15.81
C ALA A 63 23.36 3.90 -17.26
N ARG A 64 22.99 2.75 -17.83
CA ARG A 64 22.56 2.64 -19.23
C ARG A 64 21.06 2.88 -19.39
N PRO A 65 20.60 3.36 -20.59
CA PRO A 65 19.19 3.50 -20.88
C PRO A 65 18.46 2.17 -20.76
N VAL A 66 17.33 2.17 -20.06
CA VAL A 66 16.49 1.00 -19.75
C VAL A 66 15.17 1.10 -20.49
N ARG A 67 14.64 0.00 -20.99
CA ARG A 67 13.40 -0.06 -21.76
C ARG A 67 12.19 -0.37 -20.89
N THR A 68 11.06 0.21 -21.25
CA THR A 68 9.72 -0.25 -20.80
C THR A 68 8.95 -0.88 -21.97
N ARG A 69 7.94 -1.68 -21.65
CA ARG A 69 6.99 -2.20 -22.65
C ARG A 69 6.05 -1.13 -23.19
N ALA A 70 5.99 0.04 -22.56
CA ALA A 70 5.17 1.17 -23.01
C ALA A 70 5.76 1.95 -24.19
N GLY A 71 6.88 1.48 -24.78
CA GLY A 71 7.44 2.03 -26.02
C GLY A 71 8.42 3.20 -25.84
N TYR A 72 8.91 3.44 -24.61
CA TYR A 72 9.94 4.45 -24.35
C TYR A 72 11.12 3.89 -23.55
N ARG A 73 12.14 4.71 -23.35
CA ARG A 73 13.29 4.41 -22.49
C ARG A 73 13.45 5.50 -21.43
N VAL A 74 14.03 5.13 -20.30
CA VAL A 74 14.54 6.08 -19.31
C VAL A 74 16.04 5.93 -19.21
N LEU A 75 16.72 7.01 -18.88
CA LEU A 75 18.14 7.04 -18.56
C LEU A 75 18.28 7.32 -17.08
N PRO A 76 18.58 6.32 -16.24
CA PRO A 76 18.87 6.54 -14.83
C PRO A 76 20.16 7.38 -14.66
N ASP A 77 20.19 8.20 -13.59
CA ASP A 77 21.31 9.13 -13.38
C ASP A 77 22.55 8.46 -12.79
N HIS A 78 22.41 7.23 -12.22
CA HIS A 78 23.49 6.56 -11.49
C HIS A 78 23.67 5.10 -11.92
N ASP A 79 24.86 4.58 -11.65
CA ASP A 79 25.15 3.16 -11.66
C ASP A 79 24.74 2.50 -10.31
N LEU A 80 24.93 1.19 -10.19
CA LEU A 80 24.57 0.39 -9.01
C LEU A 80 25.34 0.79 -7.74
N ASP A 81 26.46 1.45 -7.85
CA ASP A 81 27.27 1.92 -6.71
C ASP A 81 26.50 2.87 -5.79
N VAL A 82 25.52 3.64 -6.33
CA VAL A 82 24.67 4.53 -5.54
C VAL A 82 23.84 3.77 -4.49
N LEU A 83 23.55 2.48 -4.71
CA LEU A 83 22.83 1.65 -3.73
C LEU A 83 23.54 1.59 -2.38
N ALA A 84 24.89 1.64 -2.37
CA ALA A 84 25.66 1.62 -1.14
C ALA A 84 25.42 2.85 -0.24
N THR A 85 24.91 3.94 -0.80
CA THR A 85 24.59 5.19 -0.09
C THR A 85 23.12 5.33 0.28
N ALA A 86 22.27 4.40 -0.18
CA ALA A 86 20.83 4.45 0.01
C ALA A 86 20.41 3.99 1.42
N HIS A 87 19.44 4.68 2.01
CA HIS A 87 18.73 4.24 3.22
C HIS A 87 17.55 3.31 2.87
N THR A 88 17.00 3.48 1.68
CA THR A 88 15.95 2.62 1.12
C THR A 88 16.27 2.32 -0.34
N VAL A 89 16.17 1.06 -0.74
CA VAL A 89 16.26 0.62 -2.14
C VAL A 89 14.88 0.14 -2.58
N VAL A 90 14.39 0.68 -3.68
CA VAL A 90 13.10 0.28 -4.28
C VAL A 90 13.36 -0.45 -5.59
N VAL A 91 12.76 -1.62 -5.75
CA VAL A 91 12.79 -2.42 -6.98
C VAL A 91 11.38 -2.41 -7.58
N PRO A 92 11.14 -1.60 -8.62
CA PRO A 92 9.89 -1.58 -9.37
C PRO A 92 9.60 -2.91 -10.05
N GLY A 93 8.35 -3.12 -10.46
CA GLY A 93 7.97 -4.27 -11.25
C GLY A 93 8.67 -4.33 -12.60
N VAL A 94 8.90 -5.54 -13.07
CA VAL A 94 9.39 -5.84 -14.42
C VAL A 94 8.41 -6.76 -15.14
N HIS A 95 8.25 -6.59 -16.44
CA HIS A 95 7.31 -7.39 -17.24
C HIS A 95 7.99 -8.57 -17.93
N ASP A 96 9.32 -8.62 -17.92
CA ASP A 96 10.15 -9.68 -18.48
C ASP A 96 11.53 -9.64 -17.81
N GLY A 97 12.35 -10.64 -18.07
CA GLY A 97 13.70 -10.75 -17.52
C GLY A 97 13.95 -12.12 -16.88
N ARG A 98 15.21 -12.38 -16.56
CA ARG A 98 15.65 -13.65 -15.99
C ARG A 98 14.98 -13.98 -14.67
N ALA A 99 14.76 -12.97 -13.82
CA ALA A 99 14.08 -13.16 -12.53
C ALA A 99 12.67 -13.76 -12.68
N LEU A 100 11.93 -13.41 -13.76
CA LEU A 100 10.59 -13.91 -14.03
C LEU A 100 10.57 -15.23 -14.82
N ARG A 101 11.59 -15.46 -15.67
CA ARG A 101 11.64 -16.63 -16.54
C ARG A 101 12.20 -17.88 -15.86
N ASP A 102 13.32 -17.73 -15.17
CA ASP A 102 14.09 -18.83 -14.59
C ASP A 102 14.51 -18.62 -13.13
N GLY A 103 14.11 -17.51 -12.52
CA GLY A 103 14.43 -17.19 -11.14
C GLY A 103 15.87 -16.76 -10.90
N THR A 104 16.61 -16.37 -11.95
CA THR A 104 18.02 -15.92 -11.85
C THR A 104 18.15 -14.41 -12.06
N LEU A 105 19.30 -13.86 -11.69
CA LEU A 105 19.68 -12.47 -11.92
C LEU A 105 21.07 -12.39 -12.52
N ASP A 106 21.33 -11.26 -13.17
CA ASP A 106 22.69 -10.89 -13.52
C ASP A 106 23.51 -10.67 -12.24
N GLU A 107 24.75 -11.18 -12.24
CA GLU A 107 25.58 -11.26 -11.04
C GLU A 107 25.77 -9.89 -10.39
N GLU A 108 26.07 -8.85 -11.20
CA GLU A 108 26.27 -7.49 -10.71
C GLU A 108 25.05 -6.94 -9.93
N VAL A 109 23.84 -7.22 -10.42
CA VAL A 109 22.58 -6.81 -9.75
C VAL A 109 22.37 -7.60 -8.45
N ARG A 110 22.66 -8.91 -8.49
CA ARG A 110 22.53 -9.78 -7.33
C ARG A 110 23.48 -9.36 -6.22
N GLU A 111 24.74 -9.11 -6.55
CA GLU A 111 25.76 -8.67 -5.60
C GLU A 111 25.45 -7.30 -5.02
N ALA A 112 25.06 -6.34 -5.86
CA ALA A 112 24.69 -4.99 -5.41
C ALA A 112 23.51 -5.02 -4.42
N LEU A 113 22.46 -5.82 -4.67
CA LEU A 113 21.33 -5.95 -3.76
C LEU A 113 21.73 -6.65 -2.44
N ARG A 114 22.55 -7.70 -2.51
CA ARG A 114 23.05 -8.41 -1.32
C ARG A 114 23.95 -7.53 -0.46
N ALA A 115 24.78 -6.69 -1.08
CA ALA A 115 25.68 -5.80 -0.37
C ALA A 115 24.96 -4.76 0.50
N VAL A 116 23.73 -4.41 0.19
CA VAL A 116 22.92 -3.45 0.94
C VAL A 116 21.90 -4.11 1.88
N ALA A 117 21.70 -5.41 1.79
CA ALA A 117 20.80 -6.15 2.67
C ALA A 117 21.20 -6.01 4.15
N GLY A 118 20.23 -5.77 5.03
CA GLY A 118 20.45 -5.53 6.45
C GLY A 118 21.00 -4.13 6.80
N ARG A 119 21.40 -3.33 5.80
CA ARG A 119 21.84 -1.92 6.01
C ARG A 119 20.84 -0.92 5.46
N ALA A 120 20.20 -1.22 4.34
CA ALA A 120 19.13 -0.42 3.75
C ALA A 120 17.81 -1.18 3.83
N ARG A 121 16.71 -0.44 3.90
CA ARG A 121 15.36 -0.98 3.70
C ARG A 121 15.19 -1.38 2.25
N LEU A 122 14.71 -2.59 2.00
CA LEU A 122 14.42 -3.09 0.66
C LEU A 122 12.91 -3.06 0.41
N ILE A 123 12.51 -2.48 -0.70
CA ILE A 123 11.10 -2.39 -1.10
C ILE A 123 10.97 -3.01 -2.50
N SER A 124 10.00 -3.91 -2.67
CA SER A 124 9.60 -4.33 -4.01
C SER A 124 8.17 -3.87 -4.33
N ILE A 125 7.96 -3.45 -5.56
CA ILE A 125 6.65 -3.11 -6.09
C ILE A 125 6.31 -4.15 -7.17
N CYS A 126 5.12 -4.77 -7.09
CA CYS A 126 4.64 -5.72 -8.10
C CYS A 126 5.60 -6.92 -8.29
N THR A 127 5.99 -7.18 -9.51
CA THR A 127 6.96 -8.22 -9.90
C THR A 127 8.41 -7.90 -9.51
N GLY A 128 8.70 -6.74 -8.94
CA GLY A 128 9.99 -6.46 -8.29
C GLY A 128 10.32 -7.46 -7.18
N ALA A 129 9.32 -8.13 -6.60
CA ALA A 129 9.52 -9.22 -5.66
C ALA A 129 10.30 -10.41 -6.26
N PHE A 130 10.16 -10.70 -7.56
CA PHE A 130 10.95 -11.73 -8.25
C PHE A 130 12.44 -11.38 -8.23
N VAL A 131 12.77 -10.11 -8.37
CA VAL A 131 14.16 -9.65 -8.36
C VAL A 131 14.77 -9.84 -6.97
N LEU A 132 14.05 -9.44 -5.90
CA LEU A 132 14.51 -9.67 -4.53
C LEU A 132 14.60 -11.17 -4.19
N ALA A 133 13.65 -11.98 -4.66
CA ALA A 133 13.67 -13.43 -4.46
C ALA A 133 14.85 -14.09 -5.20
N ALA A 134 15.12 -13.70 -6.45
CA ALA A 134 16.25 -14.18 -7.25
C ALA A 134 17.61 -13.78 -6.64
N ALA A 135 17.66 -12.67 -5.90
CA ALA A 135 18.82 -12.31 -5.08
C ALA A 135 18.92 -13.13 -3.77
N GLY A 136 17.92 -13.97 -3.44
CA GLY A 136 17.87 -14.77 -2.21
C GLY A 136 17.46 -13.98 -0.97
N LEU A 137 16.90 -12.79 -1.13
CA LEU A 137 16.59 -11.86 -0.03
C LEU A 137 15.19 -12.06 0.56
N LEU A 138 14.37 -12.94 -0.03
CA LEU A 138 13.02 -13.27 0.45
C LEU A 138 12.91 -14.71 1.01
N ASP A 139 13.98 -15.49 1.02
CA ASP A 139 13.95 -16.87 1.52
C ASP A 139 13.52 -16.94 2.98
N GLY A 140 12.47 -17.75 3.27
CA GLY A 140 11.88 -17.89 4.60
C GLY A 140 11.07 -16.68 5.09
N ARG A 141 10.98 -15.59 4.32
CA ARG A 141 10.24 -14.38 4.69
C ARG A 141 8.81 -14.38 4.14
N PRO A 142 7.87 -13.69 4.80
CA PRO A 142 6.57 -13.38 4.21
C PRO A 142 6.76 -12.34 3.10
N ALA A 143 6.12 -12.56 1.95
CA ALA A 143 6.17 -11.63 0.84
C ALA A 143 4.86 -11.64 0.04
N THR A 144 4.61 -10.57 -0.72
CA THR A 144 3.56 -10.52 -1.73
C THR A 144 4.11 -10.07 -3.07
N THR A 145 3.35 -10.32 -4.11
CA THR A 145 3.62 -9.88 -5.48
C THR A 145 2.28 -9.64 -6.20
N HIS A 146 2.32 -9.21 -7.44
CA HIS A 146 1.09 -9.08 -8.23
C HIS A 146 0.40 -10.45 -8.39
N TRP A 147 -0.90 -10.53 -8.09
CA TRP A 147 -1.67 -11.78 -8.05
C TRP A 147 -1.55 -12.63 -9.33
N ARG A 148 -1.49 -12.01 -10.52
CA ARG A 148 -1.32 -12.72 -11.81
C ARG A 148 -0.05 -13.54 -11.87
N ASN A 149 0.98 -13.15 -11.14
CA ASN A 149 2.29 -13.79 -11.15
C ASN A 149 2.50 -14.73 -9.96
N ALA A 150 1.50 -14.88 -9.06
CA ALA A 150 1.62 -15.66 -7.83
C ALA A 150 1.96 -17.13 -8.07
N ALA A 151 1.36 -17.76 -9.09
CA ALA A 151 1.64 -19.17 -9.43
C ALA A 151 3.08 -19.36 -9.90
N ALA A 152 3.55 -18.51 -10.83
CA ALA A 152 4.92 -18.53 -11.32
C ALA A 152 5.92 -18.23 -10.20
N PHE A 153 5.62 -17.27 -9.32
CA PHE A 153 6.46 -16.93 -8.18
C PHE A 153 6.66 -18.13 -7.24
N ARG A 154 5.58 -18.82 -6.87
CA ARG A 154 5.66 -20.02 -6.02
C ARG A 154 6.49 -21.14 -6.64
N ALA A 155 6.36 -21.32 -7.95
CA ALA A 155 7.11 -22.36 -8.67
C ALA A 155 8.63 -22.06 -8.68
N LEU A 156 9.02 -20.80 -8.88
CA LEU A 156 10.42 -20.38 -8.93
C LEU A 156 11.05 -20.23 -7.53
N PHE A 157 10.27 -19.77 -6.54
CA PHE A 157 10.79 -19.43 -5.22
C PHE A 157 10.01 -20.14 -4.09
N PRO A 158 10.07 -21.47 -4.01
CA PRO A 158 9.26 -22.25 -3.05
C PRO A 158 9.64 -22.01 -1.58
N ARG A 159 10.80 -21.40 -1.29
CA ARG A 159 11.21 -21.04 0.07
C ARG A 159 10.60 -19.73 0.58
N VAL A 160 9.96 -18.93 -0.28
CA VAL A 160 9.30 -17.68 0.11
C VAL A 160 7.89 -17.96 0.59
N ARG A 161 7.50 -17.40 1.72
CA ARG A 161 6.13 -17.50 2.26
C ARG A 161 5.22 -16.50 1.54
N LEU A 162 4.81 -16.82 0.31
CA LEU A 162 4.01 -15.93 -0.52
C LEU A 162 2.55 -15.85 -0.04
N ASP A 163 2.08 -14.63 0.29
CA ASP A 163 0.66 -14.30 0.43
C ASP A 163 0.23 -13.38 -0.74
N PRO A 164 -0.44 -13.92 -1.77
CA PRO A 164 -0.85 -13.14 -2.93
C PRO A 164 -2.15 -12.35 -2.71
N ASP A 165 -2.82 -12.53 -1.58
CA ASP A 165 -4.14 -11.95 -1.33
C ASP A 165 -4.07 -10.56 -0.67
N VAL A 166 -2.88 -10.08 -0.28
CA VAL A 166 -2.69 -8.82 0.44
C VAL A 166 -2.10 -7.72 -0.43
N LEU A 167 -2.36 -6.45 -0.10
CA LEU A 167 -1.83 -5.31 -0.86
C LEU A 167 -0.33 -5.14 -0.66
N PHE A 168 0.13 -5.26 0.58
CA PHE A 168 1.56 -5.21 0.90
C PHE A 168 1.86 -5.91 2.23
N ILE A 169 3.11 -6.30 2.40
CA ILE A 169 3.66 -6.89 3.62
C ILE A 169 4.85 -6.04 4.06
N ASP A 170 4.88 -5.69 5.34
CA ASP A 170 6.01 -5.09 6.03
C ASP A 170 6.66 -6.16 6.93
N ASP A 171 7.83 -6.64 6.55
CA ASP A 171 8.64 -7.59 7.31
C ASP A 171 9.89 -6.91 7.91
N GLY A 172 9.74 -5.65 8.33
CA GLY A 172 10.78 -4.89 9.01
C GLY A 172 11.73 -4.17 8.05
N ASP A 173 12.79 -4.81 7.62
CA ASP A 173 13.79 -4.31 6.67
C ASP A 173 13.44 -4.62 5.21
N VAL A 174 12.52 -5.56 4.97
CA VAL A 174 12.06 -5.93 3.64
C VAL A 174 10.55 -5.75 3.53
N LEU A 175 10.11 -4.96 2.56
CA LEU A 175 8.70 -4.68 2.31
C LEU A 175 8.35 -5.05 0.87
N THR A 176 7.19 -5.67 0.67
CA THR A 176 6.75 -6.08 -0.67
C THR A 176 5.31 -5.65 -0.92
N SER A 177 4.97 -5.26 -2.15
CA SER A 177 3.60 -4.87 -2.51
C SER A 177 3.13 -5.52 -3.80
N ALA A 178 1.81 -5.60 -3.94
CA ALA A 178 1.11 -6.10 -5.12
C ALA A 178 1.32 -5.25 -6.38
N GLY A 179 1.87 -4.05 -6.24
CA GLY A 179 2.13 -3.13 -7.34
C GLY A 179 1.00 -2.16 -7.63
N VAL A 180 1.21 -1.30 -8.63
CA VAL A 180 0.24 -0.26 -9.05
C VAL A 180 -0.20 0.56 -7.82
N ALA A 181 -1.51 0.69 -7.58
CA ALA A 181 -2.03 1.45 -6.44
C ALA A 181 -1.52 0.95 -5.06
N ALA A 182 -1.28 -0.37 -4.91
CA ALA A 182 -0.70 -0.91 -3.67
C ALA A 182 0.76 -0.47 -3.44
N GLY A 183 1.49 -0.12 -4.50
CA GLY A 183 2.81 0.50 -4.38
C GLY A 183 2.75 1.89 -3.76
N ILE A 184 1.71 2.68 -4.08
CA ILE A 184 1.45 3.98 -3.45
C ILE A 184 1.17 3.79 -1.95
N ASP A 185 0.31 2.82 -1.60
CA ASP A 185 -0.02 2.53 -0.20
C ASP A 185 1.20 2.12 0.60
N LEU A 186 2.07 1.28 0.02
CA LEU A 186 3.32 0.89 0.67
C LEU A 186 4.25 2.09 0.88
N CYS A 187 4.43 2.98 -0.11
CA CYS A 187 5.23 4.19 0.06
C CYS A 187 4.64 5.12 1.14
N LEU A 188 3.31 5.29 1.19
CA LEU A 188 2.64 6.05 2.25
C LEU A 188 2.78 5.39 3.63
N HIS A 189 2.76 4.06 3.69
CA HIS A 189 3.03 3.30 4.91
C HIS A 189 4.46 3.56 5.42
N VAL A 190 5.45 3.55 4.52
CA VAL A 190 6.84 3.88 4.84
C VAL A 190 6.97 5.30 5.38
N ILE A 191 6.37 6.29 4.71
CA ILE A 191 6.37 7.69 5.18
C ILE A 191 5.73 7.80 6.57
N ARG A 192 4.63 7.08 6.82
CA ARG A 192 3.96 7.05 8.13
C ARG A 192 4.87 6.47 9.22
N ARG A 193 5.59 5.41 8.90
CA ARG A 193 6.54 4.76 9.79
C ARG A 193 7.74 5.67 10.11
N ASP A 194 8.26 6.40 9.12
CA ASP A 194 9.44 7.24 9.24
C ASP A 194 9.14 8.63 9.84
N HIS A 195 7.99 9.25 9.49
CA HIS A 195 7.69 10.65 9.79
C HIS A 195 6.31 10.87 10.42
N GLY A 196 5.59 9.79 10.74
CA GLY A 196 4.29 9.84 11.40
C GLY A 196 3.10 10.08 10.48
N THR A 197 1.92 9.94 11.07
CA THR A 197 0.62 9.93 10.37
C THR A 197 0.31 11.26 9.68
N GLU A 198 0.69 12.38 10.28
CA GLU A 198 0.38 13.70 9.73
C GLU A 198 1.11 13.94 8.40
N VAL A 199 2.40 13.63 8.32
CA VAL A 199 3.19 13.74 7.08
C VAL A 199 2.62 12.82 6.02
N ALA A 200 2.34 11.56 6.35
CA ALA A 200 1.76 10.60 5.42
C ALA A 200 0.40 11.05 4.86
N ASN A 201 -0.48 11.61 5.72
CA ASN A 201 -1.78 12.10 5.29
C ASN A 201 -1.69 13.35 4.38
N ARG A 202 -0.74 14.26 4.63
CA ARG A 202 -0.47 15.39 3.73
C ARG A 202 0.06 14.91 2.39
N THR A 203 0.98 13.95 2.41
CA THR A 203 1.55 13.33 1.20
C THR A 203 0.46 12.65 0.37
N ALA A 204 -0.42 11.88 0.99
CA ALA A 204 -1.54 11.22 0.32
C ALA A 204 -2.46 12.22 -0.39
N ARG A 205 -2.77 13.36 0.25
CA ARG A 205 -3.57 14.42 -0.38
C ARG A 205 -2.90 15.01 -1.63
N ARG A 206 -1.57 15.19 -1.60
CA ARG A 206 -0.81 15.66 -2.77
C ARG A 206 -0.80 14.64 -3.90
N CYS A 207 -0.81 13.37 -3.55
CA CYS A 207 -0.89 12.26 -4.52
C CYS A 207 -2.34 11.97 -4.97
N VAL A 208 -3.33 12.74 -4.47
CA VAL A 208 -4.77 12.55 -4.76
C VAL A 208 -5.20 11.11 -4.51
N THR A 209 -4.76 10.53 -3.39
CA THR A 209 -5.04 9.15 -3.02
C THR A 209 -5.59 9.07 -1.59
N PRO A 210 -6.35 8.03 -1.23
CA PRO A 210 -6.77 7.81 0.14
C PRO A 210 -5.55 7.76 1.08
N PRO A 211 -5.62 8.37 2.26
CA PRO A 211 -4.46 8.48 3.15
C PRO A 211 -4.01 7.16 3.76
N PHE A 212 -4.86 6.14 3.69
CA PHE A 212 -4.57 4.85 4.29
C PHE A 212 -5.39 3.72 3.64
N ARG A 213 -4.69 2.66 3.25
CA ARG A 213 -5.24 1.31 3.04
C ARG A 213 -4.38 0.32 3.83
N GLU A 214 -5.02 -0.62 4.54
CA GLU A 214 -4.29 -1.66 5.27
C GLU A 214 -3.58 -2.61 4.29
N GLY A 215 -2.33 -2.95 4.58
CA GLY A 215 -1.57 -3.91 3.78
C GLY A 215 -2.26 -5.26 3.63
N GLY A 216 -2.92 -5.73 4.68
CA GLY A 216 -3.71 -6.96 4.66
C GLY A 216 -5.06 -6.89 3.92
N GLN A 217 -5.39 -5.77 3.28
CA GLN A 217 -6.57 -5.68 2.41
C GLN A 217 -6.33 -6.51 1.14
N ALA A 218 -7.37 -7.21 0.67
CA ALA A 218 -7.27 -8.07 -0.51
C ALA A 218 -6.98 -7.28 -1.79
N GLN A 219 -6.14 -7.85 -2.66
CA GLN A 219 -5.97 -7.40 -4.04
C GLN A 219 -7.30 -7.61 -4.81
N TYR A 220 -7.55 -6.81 -5.85
CA TYR A 220 -8.63 -7.06 -6.80
C TYR A 220 -8.24 -8.23 -7.73
N ILE A 221 -8.38 -9.46 -7.22
CA ILE A 221 -8.06 -10.67 -7.96
C ILE A 221 -9.26 -11.04 -8.83
N GLU A 222 -9.09 -11.17 -10.14
CA GLU A 222 -10.00 -11.93 -10.99
C GLU A 222 -9.92 -13.40 -10.58
N ARG A 223 -10.71 -13.78 -9.59
CA ARG A 223 -10.96 -15.21 -9.36
C ARG A 223 -11.84 -15.69 -10.50
N PRO A 224 -11.55 -16.84 -11.12
CA PRO A 224 -12.51 -17.44 -12.03
C PRO A 224 -13.84 -17.44 -11.31
N LEU A 225 -14.86 -16.81 -11.90
CA LEU A 225 -16.22 -16.97 -11.41
C LEU A 225 -16.44 -18.48 -11.36
N PRO A 226 -16.81 -19.06 -10.19
CA PRO A 226 -17.21 -20.44 -10.19
C PRO A 226 -18.25 -20.60 -11.27
N ASP A 227 -18.19 -21.71 -12.03
CA ASP A 227 -19.15 -22.04 -13.07
C ASP A 227 -20.57 -21.63 -12.65
N PRO A 228 -21.44 -21.14 -13.55
CA PRO A 228 -22.74 -20.56 -13.23
C PRO A 228 -23.76 -21.54 -12.60
N VAL A 229 -23.33 -22.70 -12.17
CA VAL A 229 -24.10 -23.70 -11.41
C VAL A 229 -23.88 -23.57 -9.91
N GLY A 230 -23.85 -22.35 -9.38
CA GLY A 230 -23.77 -22.19 -7.92
C GLY A 230 -23.90 -20.74 -7.48
N THR A 231 -24.89 -20.49 -6.66
CA THR A 231 -25.22 -19.22 -6.02
C THR A 231 -23.98 -18.44 -5.54
N THR A 232 -23.72 -17.27 -6.16
CA THR A 232 -22.69 -16.31 -5.72
C THR A 232 -23.16 -15.52 -4.49
N THR A 233 -22.22 -14.95 -3.71
CA THR A 233 -22.55 -14.05 -2.59
C THR A 233 -22.76 -12.59 -3.05
N ALA A 234 -22.59 -12.28 -4.34
CA ALA A 234 -22.69 -10.92 -4.86
C ALA A 234 -24.06 -10.24 -4.58
N PRO A 235 -25.22 -10.87 -4.75
CA PRO A 235 -26.50 -10.26 -4.39
C PRO A 235 -26.59 -9.94 -2.88
N THR A 236 -26.07 -10.82 -2.03
CA THR A 236 -26.05 -10.60 -0.59
C THR A 236 -25.09 -9.46 -0.21
N ARG A 237 -23.97 -9.30 -0.88
CA ARG A 237 -23.05 -8.16 -0.69
C ARG A 237 -23.70 -6.84 -1.12
N ALA A 238 -24.42 -6.82 -2.24
CA ALA A 238 -25.17 -5.64 -2.68
C ALA A 238 -26.23 -5.26 -1.62
N TRP A 239 -27.00 -6.23 -1.16
CA TRP A 239 -27.97 -6.02 -0.09
C TRP A 239 -27.33 -5.49 1.19
N MET A 240 -26.15 -6.02 1.61
CA MET A 240 -25.41 -5.51 2.79
C MET A 240 -25.02 -4.04 2.63
N LEU A 241 -24.68 -3.58 1.43
CA LEU A 241 -24.33 -2.17 1.18
C LEU A 241 -25.54 -1.24 1.29
N GLU A 242 -26.71 -1.71 0.89
CA GLU A 242 -27.97 -0.95 0.99
C GLU A 242 -28.50 -0.91 2.43
N HIS A 243 -28.08 -1.86 3.31
CA HIS A 243 -28.56 -2.04 4.67
C HIS A 243 -27.44 -1.91 5.71
N LEU A 244 -26.48 -1.00 5.49
CA LEU A 244 -25.33 -0.82 6.38
C LEU A 244 -25.71 -0.44 7.81
N GLU A 245 -26.80 0.31 7.98
CA GLU A 245 -27.29 0.77 9.28
C GLU A 245 -27.87 -0.37 10.12
N GLU A 246 -28.31 -1.45 9.51
CA GLU A 246 -29.02 -2.52 10.19
C GLU A 246 -28.09 -3.50 10.92
N PRO A 247 -28.52 -4.03 12.08
CA PRO A 247 -27.80 -5.10 12.73
C PRO A 247 -27.95 -6.40 11.89
N VAL A 248 -26.87 -6.84 11.30
CA VAL A 248 -26.86 -8.04 10.46
C VAL A 248 -26.09 -9.15 11.15
N ASN A 249 -26.69 -10.34 11.24
CA ASN A 249 -26.01 -11.53 11.72
C ASN A 249 -25.67 -12.52 10.59
N LEU A 250 -24.70 -13.36 10.85
CA LEU A 250 -24.15 -14.29 9.85
C LEU A 250 -25.20 -15.29 9.33
N ALA A 251 -26.15 -15.71 10.19
CA ALA A 251 -27.18 -16.65 9.80
C ALA A 251 -28.19 -16.01 8.83
N ALA A 252 -28.56 -14.74 9.06
CA ALA A 252 -29.42 -13.97 8.15
C ALA A 252 -28.75 -13.78 6.77
N LEU A 253 -27.46 -13.47 6.73
CA LEU A 253 -26.71 -13.36 5.46
C LEU A 253 -26.66 -14.70 4.69
N ALA A 254 -26.42 -15.79 5.41
CA ALA A 254 -26.42 -17.11 4.79
C ALA A 254 -27.81 -17.51 4.25
N ALA A 255 -28.88 -17.19 5.00
CA ALA A 255 -30.25 -17.39 4.56
C ALA A 255 -30.60 -16.55 3.32
N HIS A 256 -30.20 -15.26 3.30
CA HIS A 256 -30.36 -14.39 2.13
C HIS A 256 -29.67 -14.93 0.88
N ALA A 257 -28.46 -15.52 1.06
CA ALA A 257 -27.73 -16.18 0.00
C ALA A 257 -28.28 -17.59 -0.35
N ARG A 258 -29.30 -18.08 0.34
CA ARG A 258 -29.81 -19.46 0.25
C ARG A 258 -28.72 -20.52 0.45
N MET A 259 -27.82 -20.30 1.39
CA MET A 259 -26.69 -21.16 1.70
C MET A 259 -26.68 -21.56 3.18
N SER A 260 -26.01 -22.66 3.51
CA SER A 260 -25.62 -22.90 4.91
C SER A 260 -24.59 -21.86 5.35
N VAL A 261 -24.53 -21.56 6.66
CA VAL A 261 -23.54 -20.61 7.23
C VAL A 261 -22.10 -21.01 6.84
N ARG A 262 -21.77 -22.29 6.87
CA ARG A 262 -20.46 -22.82 6.47
C ARG A 262 -20.16 -22.54 4.99
N THR A 263 -21.11 -22.82 4.10
CA THR A 263 -20.98 -22.59 2.65
C THR A 263 -20.85 -21.11 2.36
N PHE A 264 -21.72 -20.29 2.96
CA PHE A 264 -21.70 -18.85 2.79
C PHE A 264 -20.36 -18.26 3.24
N THR A 265 -19.87 -18.56 4.45
CA THR A 265 -18.61 -18.04 4.97
C THR A 265 -17.43 -18.41 4.08
N ARG A 266 -17.38 -19.68 3.63
CA ARG A 266 -16.31 -20.15 2.75
C ARG A 266 -16.34 -19.41 1.41
N ARG A 267 -17.51 -19.38 0.73
CA ARG A 267 -17.67 -18.70 -0.58
C ARG A 267 -17.45 -17.19 -0.48
N PHE A 268 -17.98 -16.55 0.56
CA PHE A 268 -17.79 -15.14 0.80
C PHE A 268 -16.30 -14.80 0.91
N ARG A 269 -15.53 -15.64 1.64
CA ARG A 269 -14.08 -15.48 1.75
C ARG A 269 -13.36 -15.79 0.43
N GLU A 270 -13.80 -16.78 -0.31
CA GLU A 270 -13.29 -17.09 -1.66
C GLU A 270 -13.51 -15.93 -2.63
N GLU A 271 -14.68 -15.26 -2.58
CA GLU A 271 -15.03 -14.16 -3.45
C GLU A 271 -14.44 -12.80 -3.04
N THR A 272 -14.26 -12.54 -1.72
CA THR A 272 -13.89 -11.22 -1.21
C THR A 272 -12.51 -11.18 -0.54
N GLY A 273 -11.92 -12.32 -0.23
CA GLY A 273 -10.70 -12.42 0.57
C GLY A 273 -10.93 -12.25 2.09
N LEU A 274 -12.12 -11.79 2.52
CA LEU A 274 -12.42 -11.42 3.90
C LEU A 274 -13.57 -12.25 4.48
N SER A 275 -13.63 -12.35 5.82
CA SER A 275 -14.84 -12.83 6.45
C SER A 275 -15.98 -11.82 6.27
N PRO A 276 -17.27 -12.26 6.26
CA PRO A 276 -18.42 -11.37 6.12
C PRO A 276 -18.42 -10.22 7.13
N ALA A 277 -18.08 -10.51 8.40
CA ALA A 277 -18.03 -9.50 9.46
C ALA A 277 -16.92 -8.46 9.22
N ARG A 278 -15.73 -8.90 8.81
CA ARG A 278 -14.60 -7.99 8.53
C ARG A 278 -14.86 -7.14 7.30
N TRP A 279 -15.45 -7.73 6.27
CA TRP A 279 -15.86 -7.00 5.07
C TRP A 279 -16.90 -5.92 5.39
N LEU A 280 -17.97 -6.27 6.15
CA LEU A 280 -19.00 -5.32 6.55
C LEU A 280 -18.44 -4.18 7.42
N ALA A 281 -17.56 -4.50 8.36
CA ALA A 281 -16.90 -3.48 9.18
C ALA A 281 -16.11 -2.49 8.32
N GLY A 282 -15.39 -2.96 7.31
CA GLY A 282 -14.69 -2.12 6.33
C GLY A 282 -15.64 -1.19 5.56
N GLN A 283 -16.78 -1.70 5.07
CA GLN A 283 -17.79 -0.89 4.37
C GLN A 283 -18.41 0.18 5.28
N ARG A 284 -18.71 -0.18 6.53
CA ARG A 284 -19.20 0.76 7.54
C ARG A 284 -18.18 1.86 7.86
N VAL A 285 -16.91 1.53 7.97
CA VAL A 285 -15.83 2.54 8.13
C VAL A 285 -15.77 3.47 6.93
N ALA A 286 -15.84 2.95 5.71
CA ALA A 286 -15.83 3.76 4.50
C ALA A 286 -17.02 4.72 4.45
N HIS A 287 -18.23 4.24 4.80
CA HIS A 287 -19.43 5.07 4.90
C HIS A 287 -19.31 6.14 6.00
N ALA A 288 -18.78 5.78 7.18
CA ALA A 288 -18.54 6.74 8.27
C ALA A 288 -17.55 7.84 7.87
N ARG A 289 -16.50 7.49 7.13
CA ARG A 289 -15.53 8.46 6.59
C ARG A 289 -16.22 9.44 5.64
N HIS A 290 -17.02 8.93 4.70
CA HIS A 290 -17.79 9.77 3.80
C HIS A 290 -18.70 10.75 4.55
N LEU A 291 -19.42 10.28 5.58
CA LEU A 291 -20.27 11.15 6.41
C LEU A 291 -19.44 12.19 7.21
N LEU A 292 -18.26 11.85 7.69
CA LEU A 292 -17.35 12.77 8.37
C LEU A 292 -16.84 13.87 7.43
N GLU A 293 -16.61 13.56 6.16
CA GLU A 293 -16.11 14.46 5.14
C GLU A 293 -17.20 15.40 4.59
N THR A 294 -18.45 14.90 4.49
CA THR A 294 -19.53 15.58 3.75
C THR A 294 -20.62 16.19 4.63
N THR A 295 -20.65 15.90 5.95
CA THR A 295 -21.73 16.34 6.84
C THR A 295 -21.23 16.94 8.15
N ASP A 296 -22.09 17.74 8.80
CA ASP A 296 -21.90 18.26 10.18
C ASP A 296 -22.46 17.35 11.27
N LEU A 297 -22.92 16.16 10.92
CA LEU A 297 -23.54 15.25 11.86
C LEU A 297 -22.61 14.98 13.06
N PRO A 298 -23.14 14.94 14.30
CA PRO A 298 -22.39 14.50 15.47
C PRO A 298 -21.86 13.07 15.28
N VAL A 299 -20.73 12.77 15.93
CA VAL A 299 -20.08 11.44 15.80
C VAL A 299 -21.02 10.30 16.17
N ASP A 300 -21.91 10.52 17.18
CA ASP A 300 -22.92 9.52 17.57
C ASP A 300 -23.98 9.27 16.48
N ALA A 301 -24.38 10.32 15.76
CA ALA A 301 -25.28 10.19 14.62
C ALA A 301 -24.62 9.47 13.45
N ILE A 302 -23.35 9.77 13.17
CA ILE A 302 -22.56 9.08 12.16
C ILE A 302 -22.38 7.61 12.53
N ALA A 303 -22.10 7.29 13.80
CA ALA A 303 -21.98 5.91 14.23
C ALA A 303 -23.26 5.11 13.92
N ARG A 304 -24.44 5.65 14.23
CA ARG A 304 -25.72 5.00 13.89
C ARG A 304 -25.90 4.84 12.39
N LYS A 305 -25.74 5.93 11.62
CA LYS A 305 -25.90 5.92 10.14
C LYS A 305 -24.92 5.01 9.42
N ALA A 306 -23.76 4.81 10.00
CA ALA A 306 -22.77 3.88 9.47
C ALA A 306 -22.92 2.44 10.00
N GLY A 307 -23.95 2.16 10.81
CA GLY A 307 -24.25 0.83 11.32
C GLY A 307 -23.38 0.38 12.49
N PHE A 308 -22.70 1.30 13.17
CA PHE A 308 -22.01 1.00 14.43
C PHE A 308 -22.99 1.18 15.60
N GLY A 309 -23.02 0.21 16.51
CA GLY A 309 -23.93 0.25 17.67
C GLY A 309 -23.64 1.40 18.66
N SER A 310 -22.46 2.03 18.56
CA SER A 310 -22.09 3.16 19.42
C SER A 310 -20.94 3.97 18.80
N ALA A 311 -20.78 5.23 19.25
CA ALA A 311 -19.62 6.05 18.88
C ALA A 311 -18.28 5.46 19.37
N VAL A 312 -18.30 4.66 20.44
CA VAL A 312 -17.10 3.95 20.91
C VAL A 312 -16.66 2.91 19.89
N SER A 313 -17.60 2.11 19.38
CA SER A 313 -17.33 1.12 18.33
C SER A 313 -16.83 1.80 17.05
N LEU A 314 -17.45 2.90 16.62
CA LEU A 314 -16.97 3.68 15.49
C LEU A 314 -15.53 4.16 15.70
N ARG A 315 -15.21 4.73 16.89
CA ARG A 315 -13.85 5.21 17.21
C ARG A 315 -12.82 4.09 17.12
N GLN A 316 -13.13 2.91 17.67
CA GLN A 316 -12.23 1.76 17.62
C GLN A 316 -11.95 1.31 16.18
N HIS A 317 -13.01 1.10 15.39
CA HIS A 317 -12.87 0.65 14.00
C HIS A 317 -12.22 1.71 13.10
N LEU A 318 -12.59 2.98 13.26
CA LEU A 318 -11.99 4.05 12.49
C LEU A 318 -10.50 4.23 12.85
N ASN A 319 -10.17 4.21 14.15
CA ASN A 319 -8.78 4.32 14.59
C ASN A 319 -7.93 3.14 14.10
N ALA A 320 -8.46 1.92 14.15
CA ALA A 320 -7.80 0.74 13.59
C ALA A 320 -7.58 0.87 12.07
N ALA A 321 -8.53 1.47 11.33
CA ALA A 321 -8.47 1.61 9.88
C ALA A 321 -7.63 2.80 9.39
N VAL A 322 -7.61 3.93 10.11
CA VAL A 322 -6.99 5.18 9.64
C VAL A 322 -6.06 5.85 10.65
N GLY A 323 -5.86 5.26 11.84
CA GLY A 323 -4.89 5.72 12.85
C GLY A 323 -5.28 6.99 13.58
N VAL A 324 -6.50 7.54 13.38
CA VAL A 324 -6.94 8.79 14.00
C VAL A 324 -8.38 8.73 14.48
N SER A 325 -8.74 9.61 15.42
CA SER A 325 -10.11 9.71 15.93
C SER A 325 -11.07 10.32 14.88
N PRO A 326 -12.42 10.09 14.98
CA PRO A 326 -13.38 10.68 14.06
C PRO A 326 -13.32 12.22 14.00
N LEU A 327 -13.08 12.88 15.13
CA LEU A 327 -12.96 14.34 15.18
C LEU A 327 -11.68 14.81 14.47
N ALA A 328 -10.55 14.17 14.76
CA ALA A 328 -9.29 14.48 14.07
C ALA A 328 -9.40 14.20 12.57
N TYR A 329 -10.06 13.11 12.19
CA TYR A 329 -10.34 12.78 10.79
C TYR A 329 -11.14 13.88 10.11
N ARG A 330 -12.25 14.32 10.73
CA ARG A 330 -13.08 15.43 10.21
C ARG A 330 -12.29 16.72 10.05
N GLN A 331 -11.55 17.13 11.06
CA GLN A 331 -10.73 18.35 11.00
C GLN A 331 -9.70 18.30 9.86
N THR A 332 -9.22 17.12 9.54
CA THR A 332 -8.19 16.91 8.54
C THR A 332 -8.77 16.87 7.11
N PHE A 333 -9.95 16.28 6.93
CA PHE A 333 -10.47 15.92 5.59
C PHE A 333 -11.72 16.67 5.16
N ARG A 334 -12.33 17.46 6.05
CA ARG A 334 -13.47 18.28 5.67
C ARG A 334 -12.99 19.56 5.00
N THR A 335 -13.41 19.77 3.76
CA THR A 335 -13.30 21.07 3.11
C THR A 335 -14.36 21.98 3.75
N PRO A 336 -14.02 23.17 4.31
CA PRO A 336 -15.02 24.14 4.69
C PRO A 336 -15.91 24.41 3.47
N ALA A 337 -17.23 24.38 3.65
CA ALA A 337 -18.14 24.85 2.62
C ALA A 337 -17.74 26.30 2.28
N ALA A 338 -17.45 26.55 1.01
CA ALA A 338 -17.23 27.92 0.55
C ALA A 338 -18.43 28.75 0.99
N LEU A 339 -18.19 29.79 1.77
CA LEU A 339 -19.19 30.78 2.12
C LEU A 339 -19.65 31.40 0.80
N SER A 340 -20.86 31.01 0.36
CA SER A 340 -21.60 31.64 -0.72
C SER A 340 -22.25 32.94 -0.24
#